data_9e0307c370be98d741ab8c003ce6ccc4
#
_entry.id   9e0307c370be98d741ab8c003ce6ccc4
#
_cell.length_a   1.000
_cell.length_b   1.000
_cell.length_c   1.000
_cell.angle_alpha   90.00
_cell.angle_beta   90.00
_cell.angle_gamma   90.00
#
_symmetry.space_group_name_H-M   'P 1'
#
loop_
_entity.id
_entity.type
_entity.pdbx_description
1 polymer ?
#
loop_
_entity_poly.entity_id
_entity_poly.type
_entity_poly.pdbx_seq_one_letter_code
_entity_poly.pdbx_strand_id
1 'polypeptide(L)'
;FLGHRRYRYADDPDSPSGLRYELLPGSALGILRRDEVRLFDEGVGGGEAMARFARGTDNILIVKTDRQSLVHRGGPMDCVIVKTYDSDGRVTGERRLAGLFTSAAYHAMTVDVPLLRGRVAEILGRSGIDRDSHDGKALQSILDSYPRDELFQIDVATLYDHVLGILQLQERRRVALFVRRDPVERFATCLVFVPRERFDATLSERIAGLLAAAWQGEVT
;
A
#
# COMPACT_ATOMS: atom_id res chain seq x y z
N PHE A 1 6.22 0.33 -16.24
CA PHE A 1 7.27 -0.64 -15.89
C PHE A 1 8.64 -0.02 -16.18
N LEU A 2 9.50 0.03 -15.17
CA LEU A 2 10.84 0.59 -15.28
C LEU A 2 11.93 -0.44 -15.01
N GLY A 3 11.67 -1.44 -14.18
CA GLY A 3 12.67 -2.46 -13.88
C GLY A 3 12.09 -3.66 -13.11
N HIS A 4 12.85 -4.75 -13.13
CA HIS A 4 12.48 -6.02 -12.50
C HIS A 4 13.73 -6.72 -11.96
N ARG A 5 13.57 -7.41 -10.81
CA ARG A 5 14.52 -8.37 -10.23
C ARG A 5 13.81 -9.56 -9.64
N ARG A 6 14.50 -10.69 -9.56
CA ARG A 6 14.03 -11.88 -8.86
C ARG A 6 14.97 -12.21 -7.71
N TYR A 7 14.38 -12.58 -6.59
CA TYR A 7 15.10 -12.99 -5.40
C TYR A 7 14.67 -14.39 -4.99
N ARG A 8 15.63 -15.17 -4.47
CA ARG A 8 15.37 -16.41 -3.75
C ARG A 8 15.44 -16.11 -2.26
N TYR A 9 14.61 -16.77 -1.49
CA TYR A 9 14.71 -16.75 -0.04
C TYR A 9 15.66 -17.85 0.42
N ALA A 10 16.53 -17.51 1.35
CA ALA A 10 17.38 -18.43 2.09
C ALA A 10 17.23 -18.17 3.57
N ASP A 11 17.26 -19.20 4.39
CA ASP A 11 17.26 -19.05 5.84
C ASP A 11 18.59 -18.41 6.26
N ASP A 12 18.50 -17.46 7.17
CA ASP A 12 19.65 -16.75 7.73
C ASP A 12 19.41 -16.47 9.23
N PRO A 13 19.89 -17.35 10.10
CA PRO A 13 19.71 -17.21 11.55
C PRO A 13 20.35 -15.93 12.12
N ASP A 14 21.34 -15.39 11.45
CA ASP A 14 22.06 -14.16 11.86
C ASP A 14 21.33 -12.89 11.42
N SER A 15 20.37 -13.01 10.50
CA SER A 15 19.50 -11.89 10.10
C SER A 15 18.40 -11.66 11.14
N PRO A 16 18.14 -10.40 11.55
CA PRO A 16 17.00 -10.08 12.43
C PRO A 16 15.66 -10.60 11.90
N SER A 17 15.53 -10.70 10.59
CA SER A 17 14.33 -11.21 9.91
C SER A 17 14.33 -12.76 9.79
N GLY A 18 15.44 -13.43 10.07
CA GLY A 18 15.64 -14.86 9.83
C GLY A 18 15.65 -15.26 8.35
N LEU A 19 15.72 -14.27 7.43
CA LEU A 19 15.72 -14.49 5.98
C LEU A 19 16.80 -13.65 5.30
N ARG A 20 17.42 -14.24 4.28
CA ARG A 20 18.28 -13.56 3.31
C ARG A 20 17.66 -13.59 1.93
N TYR A 21 17.76 -12.47 1.23
CA TYR A 21 17.24 -12.29 -0.12
C TYR A 21 18.39 -12.40 -1.12
N GLU A 22 18.49 -13.53 -1.81
CA GLU A 22 19.53 -13.77 -2.81
C GLU A 22 19.08 -13.35 -4.19
N LEU A 23 19.76 -12.36 -4.78
CA LEU A 23 19.46 -11.94 -6.16
C LEU A 23 19.79 -13.09 -7.12
N LEU A 24 18.81 -13.47 -7.93
CA LEU A 24 19.03 -14.49 -8.96
C LEU A 24 19.83 -13.87 -10.13
N PRO A 25 21.02 -14.43 -10.47
CA PRO A 25 21.83 -13.94 -11.56
C PRO A 25 21.06 -13.86 -12.88
N GLY A 26 21.28 -12.80 -13.66
CA GLY A 26 20.65 -12.60 -14.97
C GLY A 26 19.15 -12.25 -14.92
N SER A 27 18.54 -12.14 -13.74
CA SER A 27 17.12 -11.82 -13.62
C SER A 27 16.77 -10.35 -13.73
N ALA A 28 17.75 -9.47 -13.66
CA ALA A 28 17.57 -8.02 -13.60
C ALA A 28 17.25 -7.42 -14.98
N LEU A 29 16.23 -6.57 -15.05
CA LEU A 29 15.78 -5.86 -16.24
C LEU A 29 15.61 -4.37 -15.97
N GLY A 30 15.70 -3.56 -17.02
CA GLY A 30 15.48 -2.11 -16.98
C GLY A 30 16.44 -1.39 -16.03
N ILE A 31 15.96 -0.44 -15.27
CA ILE A 31 16.77 0.34 -14.31
C ILE A 31 17.43 -0.53 -13.24
N LEU A 32 16.85 -1.70 -12.95
CA LEU A 32 17.35 -2.62 -11.93
C LEU A 32 18.49 -3.53 -12.44
N ARG A 33 18.98 -3.36 -13.66
CA ARG A 33 20.22 -4.01 -14.14
C ARG A 33 21.47 -3.50 -13.44
N ARG A 34 21.40 -2.26 -12.93
CA ARG A 34 22.52 -1.65 -12.20
C ARG A 34 22.50 -2.10 -10.77
N ASP A 35 23.55 -2.76 -10.29
CA ASP A 35 23.62 -3.33 -8.92
C ASP A 35 23.52 -2.27 -7.83
N GLU A 36 23.88 -1.03 -8.13
CA GLU A 36 23.78 0.13 -7.25
C GLU A 36 22.33 0.57 -6.99
N VAL A 37 21.37 0.13 -7.81
CA VAL A 37 19.95 0.53 -7.66
C VAL A 37 19.28 -0.37 -6.66
N ARG A 38 19.17 0.12 -5.42
CA ARG A 38 18.30 -0.48 -4.37
C ARG A 38 16.94 0.17 -4.41
N LEU A 39 15.89 -0.61 -4.23
CA LEU A 39 14.50 -0.12 -4.16
C LEU A 39 14.13 0.35 -2.75
N PHE A 40 14.75 -0.27 -1.75
CA PHE A 40 14.53 0.01 -0.35
C PHE A 40 15.86 0.11 0.37
N ASP A 41 15.92 0.96 1.38
CA ASP A 41 17.01 0.95 2.34
C ASP A 41 16.75 -0.18 3.35
N GLU A 42 17.63 -1.19 3.37
CA GLU A 42 17.44 -2.39 4.20
C GLU A 42 17.70 -2.13 5.70
N GLY A 43 18.13 -0.93 6.05
CA GLY A 43 18.58 -0.58 7.40
C GLY A 43 17.48 -0.27 8.41
N VAL A 44 16.25 0.07 8.00
CA VAL A 44 15.18 0.48 8.93
C VAL A 44 13.86 -0.18 8.51
N GLY A 45 13.36 -1.12 9.31
CA GLY A 45 12.01 -1.71 9.18
C GLY A 45 11.76 -2.58 7.94
N GLY A 46 12.50 -2.35 6.86
CA GLY A 46 12.32 -3.03 5.56
C GLY A 46 12.51 -4.55 5.65
N GLY A 47 13.49 -5.00 6.41
CA GLY A 47 13.78 -6.44 6.58
C GLY A 47 12.64 -7.20 7.25
N GLU A 48 12.07 -6.66 8.32
CA GLU A 48 10.98 -7.32 9.05
C GLU A 48 9.67 -7.32 8.25
N ALA A 49 9.35 -6.22 7.57
CA ALA A 49 8.15 -6.13 6.72
C ALA A 49 8.22 -7.13 5.56
N MET A 50 9.39 -7.23 4.92
CA MET A 50 9.60 -8.19 3.85
C MET A 50 9.56 -9.64 4.36
N ALA A 51 10.12 -9.93 5.55
CA ALA A 51 10.03 -11.25 6.16
C ALA A 51 8.59 -11.60 6.57
N ARG A 52 7.84 -10.64 7.10
CA ARG A 52 6.41 -10.81 7.40
C ARG A 52 5.62 -11.12 6.12
N PHE A 53 5.90 -10.40 5.04
CA PHE A 53 5.32 -10.71 3.74
C PHE A 53 5.71 -12.11 3.27
N ALA A 54 7.00 -12.45 3.28
CA ALA A 54 7.50 -13.75 2.83
C ALA A 54 6.81 -14.94 3.53
N ARG A 55 6.58 -14.82 4.85
CA ARG A 55 5.95 -15.85 5.68
C ARG A 55 4.43 -15.77 5.74
N GLY A 56 3.86 -14.61 5.40
CA GLY A 56 2.40 -14.38 5.43
C GLY A 56 1.66 -15.09 4.30
N THR A 57 0.36 -14.94 4.27
CA THR A 57 -0.54 -15.54 3.27
C THR A 57 -0.69 -14.70 2.02
N ASP A 58 -0.37 -13.42 2.07
CA ASP A 58 -0.49 -12.52 0.92
C ASP A 58 0.49 -12.90 -0.19
N ASN A 59 0.00 -12.96 -1.42
CA ASN A 59 0.79 -13.30 -2.59
C ASN A 59 1.43 -12.09 -3.26
N ILE A 60 0.86 -10.91 -3.02
CA ILE A 60 1.27 -9.64 -3.62
C ILE A 60 1.37 -8.59 -2.52
N LEU A 61 2.48 -7.85 -2.53
CA LEU A 61 2.66 -6.65 -1.72
C LEU A 61 2.97 -5.47 -2.64
N ILE A 62 2.31 -4.34 -2.42
CA ILE A 62 2.58 -3.10 -3.14
C ILE A 62 3.05 -2.07 -2.14
N VAL A 63 4.20 -1.47 -2.42
CA VAL A 63 4.82 -0.44 -1.56
C VAL A 63 5.45 0.66 -2.42
N LYS A 64 5.60 1.84 -1.86
CA LYS A 64 6.44 2.88 -2.46
C LYS A 64 7.91 2.52 -2.28
N THR A 65 8.77 2.95 -3.19
CA THR A 65 10.23 2.79 -3.06
C THR A 65 10.86 4.05 -2.47
N ASP A 66 12.12 3.93 -2.02
CA ASP A 66 12.90 5.10 -1.61
C ASP A 66 13.44 5.90 -2.80
N ARG A 67 13.25 5.35 -4.00
CA ARG A 67 13.70 5.95 -5.25
C ARG A 67 12.62 6.79 -5.90
N GLN A 68 12.98 8.00 -6.25
CA GLN A 68 12.16 8.90 -7.04
C GLN A 68 12.19 8.49 -8.52
N SER A 69 11.04 8.58 -9.18
CA SER A 69 10.96 8.43 -10.63
C SER A 69 11.54 9.68 -11.31
N LEU A 70 12.38 9.46 -12.32
CA LEU A 70 12.90 10.52 -13.20
C LEU A 70 12.07 10.65 -14.47
N VAL A 71 11.00 9.87 -14.62
CA VAL A 71 10.16 9.85 -15.83
C VAL A 71 8.70 10.11 -15.47
N HIS A 72 7.97 10.75 -16.37
CA HIS A 72 6.56 11.12 -16.28
C HIS A 72 6.23 12.11 -15.15
N ARG A 73 6.14 11.65 -13.91
CA ARG A 73 5.92 12.49 -12.73
C ARG A 73 7.01 12.26 -11.70
N GLY A 74 7.46 13.33 -11.07
CA GLY A 74 8.34 13.22 -9.90
C GLY A 74 7.59 12.59 -8.73
N GLY A 75 8.26 11.73 -7.98
CA GLY A 75 7.71 11.07 -6.79
C GLY A 75 8.26 9.67 -6.61
N PRO A 76 8.05 9.06 -5.44
CA PRO A 76 8.48 7.68 -5.17
C PRO A 76 7.86 6.71 -6.18
N MET A 77 8.67 5.79 -6.70
CA MET A 77 8.17 4.74 -7.58
C MET A 77 7.34 3.73 -6.78
N ASP A 78 6.46 3.02 -7.49
CA ASP A 78 5.76 1.87 -6.96
C ASP A 78 6.60 0.61 -7.15
N CYS A 79 6.59 -0.28 -6.16
CA CYS A 79 7.13 -1.62 -6.28
C CYS A 79 6.01 -2.64 -6.02
N VAL A 80 5.75 -3.46 -7.03
CA VAL A 80 4.89 -4.63 -6.91
C VAL A 80 5.77 -5.84 -6.65
N ILE A 81 5.59 -6.48 -5.50
CA ILE A 81 6.32 -7.65 -5.06
C ILE A 81 5.37 -8.84 -5.16
N VAL A 82 5.78 -9.88 -5.87
CA VAL A 82 4.98 -11.08 -6.11
C VAL A 82 5.78 -12.29 -5.66
N LYS A 83 5.22 -13.12 -4.79
CA LYS A 83 5.84 -14.38 -4.36
C LYS A 83 6.04 -15.33 -5.53
N THR A 84 7.07 -16.15 -5.41
CA THR A 84 7.32 -17.30 -6.30
C THR A 84 7.26 -18.59 -5.51
N TYR A 85 6.80 -19.65 -6.15
CA TYR A 85 6.52 -20.93 -5.54
C TYR A 85 7.25 -22.05 -6.28
N ASP A 86 7.53 -23.14 -5.57
CA ASP A 86 7.95 -24.41 -6.18
C ASP A 86 6.73 -25.24 -6.63
N SER A 87 7.01 -26.45 -7.13
CA SER A 87 5.99 -27.41 -7.56
C SER A 87 5.09 -27.89 -6.42
N ASP A 88 5.55 -27.80 -5.18
CA ASP A 88 4.82 -28.24 -3.99
C ASP A 88 4.00 -27.09 -3.36
N GLY A 89 4.03 -25.90 -3.97
CA GLY A 89 3.31 -24.72 -3.50
C GLY A 89 4.00 -24.00 -2.35
N ARG A 90 5.28 -24.29 -2.08
CA ARG A 90 6.05 -23.59 -1.05
C ARG A 90 6.64 -22.30 -1.60
N VAL A 91 6.62 -21.26 -0.80
CA VAL A 91 7.24 -19.98 -1.18
C VAL A 91 8.75 -20.13 -1.26
N THR A 92 9.33 -19.82 -2.41
CA THR A 92 10.77 -19.94 -2.67
C THR A 92 11.48 -18.61 -2.87
N GLY A 93 10.72 -17.53 -3.04
CA GLY A 93 11.29 -16.22 -3.31
C GLY A 93 10.25 -15.21 -3.76
N GLU A 94 10.73 -14.18 -4.45
CA GLU A 94 9.87 -13.10 -4.93
C GLU A 94 10.36 -12.48 -6.24
N ARG A 95 9.45 -11.79 -6.93
CA ARG A 95 9.72 -10.88 -8.04
C ARG A 95 9.38 -9.47 -7.61
N ARG A 96 10.31 -8.53 -7.79
CA ARG A 96 10.10 -7.10 -7.59
C ARG A 96 10.00 -6.42 -8.93
N LEU A 97 8.88 -5.74 -9.16
CA LEU A 97 8.61 -4.95 -10.36
C LEU A 97 8.51 -3.49 -9.96
N ALA A 98 9.47 -2.67 -10.40
CA ALA A 98 9.48 -1.23 -10.12
C ALA A 98 8.88 -0.45 -11.28
N GLY A 99 8.10 0.58 -10.98
CA GLY A 99 7.49 1.43 -11.99
C GLY A 99 6.61 2.51 -11.40
N LEU A 100 5.71 2.99 -12.23
CA LEU A 100 4.61 3.88 -11.85
C LEU A 100 3.32 3.27 -12.38
N PHE A 101 2.26 3.34 -11.58
CA PHE A 101 0.93 3.04 -12.08
C PHE A 101 0.52 4.06 -13.15
N THR A 102 -0.21 3.58 -14.15
CA THR A 102 -0.69 4.42 -15.24
C THR A 102 -1.83 5.33 -14.79
N SER A 103 -2.04 6.44 -15.52
CA SER A 103 -3.20 7.31 -15.31
C SER A 103 -4.52 6.50 -15.35
N ALA A 104 -4.62 5.52 -16.25
CA ALA A 104 -5.80 4.65 -16.32
C ALA A 104 -6.06 3.90 -15.01
N ALA A 105 -5.01 3.39 -14.33
CA ALA A 105 -5.17 2.70 -13.05
C ALA A 105 -5.66 3.63 -11.91
N TYR A 106 -5.36 4.93 -12.01
CA TYR A 106 -5.83 5.94 -11.05
C TYR A 106 -7.28 6.35 -11.25
N HIS A 107 -7.78 6.34 -12.49
CA HIS A 107 -9.11 6.84 -12.85
C HIS A 107 -10.14 5.74 -13.13
N ALA A 108 -9.70 4.50 -13.38
CA ALA A 108 -10.61 3.38 -13.57
C ALA A 108 -11.45 3.11 -12.31
N MET A 109 -12.65 2.57 -12.48
CA MET A 109 -13.44 2.04 -11.36
C MET A 109 -12.66 0.95 -10.64
N THR A 110 -12.85 0.79 -9.34
CA THR A 110 -12.13 -0.24 -8.57
C THR A 110 -12.39 -1.65 -9.10
N VAL A 111 -13.58 -1.90 -9.63
CA VAL A 111 -13.99 -3.17 -10.22
C VAL A 111 -13.26 -3.50 -11.54
N ASP A 112 -12.72 -2.51 -12.24
CA ASP A 112 -12.00 -2.68 -13.51
C ASP A 112 -10.51 -2.94 -13.30
N VAL A 113 -9.99 -2.69 -12.08
CA VAL A 113 -8.59 -2.95 -11.74
C VAL A 113 -8.48 -4.31 -11.04
N PRO A 114 -7.82 -5.31 -11.62
CA PRO A 114 -7.87 -6.71 -11.14
C PRO A 114 -7.58 -6.89 -9.65
N LEU A 115 -6.53 -6.25 -9.13
CA LEU A 115 -6.18 -6.34 -7.71
C LEU A 115 -7.23 -5.66 -6.81
N LEU A 116 -7.68 -4.47 -7.20
CA LEU A 116 -8.65 -3.71 -6.42
C LEU A 116 -10.02 -4.39 -6.43
N ARG A 117 -10.41 -4.96 -7.56
CA ARG A 117 -11.65 -5.74 -7.68
C ARG A 117 -11.72 -6.86 -6.64
N GLY A 118 -10.62 -7.59 -6.44
CA GLY A 118 -10.55 -8.66 -5.43
C GLY A 118 -10.75 -8.10 -4.00
N ARG A 119 -10.04 -7.04 -3.65
CA ARG A 119 -10.15 -6.38 -2.34
C ARG A 119 -11.57 -5.84 -2.09
N VAL A 120 -12.14 -5.16 -3.07
CA VAL A 120 -13.50 -4.62 -2.98
C VAL A 120 -14.53 -5.73 -2.80
N ALA A 121 -14.41 -6.82 -3.58
CA ALA A 121 -15.29 -7.95 -3.45
C ALA A 121 -15.22 -8.60 -2.05
N GLU A 122 -14.02 -8.72 -1.49
CA GLU A 122 -13.82 -9.24 -0.14
C GLU A 122 -14.44 -8.34 0.93
N ILE A 123 -14.24 -7.02 0.84
CA ILE A 123 -14.81 -6.05 1.79
C ILE A 123 -16.33 -6.08 1.76
N LEU A 124 -16.92 -6.03 0.56
CA LEU A 124 -18.37 -6.10 0.39
C LEU A 124 -18.93 -7.42 0.92
N GLY A 125 -18.23 -8.55 0.70
CA GLY A 125 -18.62 -9.85 1.24
C GLY A 125 -18.56 -9.90 2.77
N ARG A 126 -17.49 -9.36 3.37
CA ARG A 126 -17.31 -9.33 4.83
C ARG A 126 -18.30 -8.40 5.53
N SER A 127 -18.70 -7.31 4.88
CA SER A 127 -19.61 -6.33 5.49
C SER A 127 -21.00 -6.90 5.74
N GLY A 128 -21.43 -7.93 5.00
CA GLY A 128 -22.80 -8.44 5.04
C GLY A 128 -23.86 -7.45 4.56
N ILE A 129 -23.43 -6.29 4.02
CA ILE A 129 -24.33 -5.25 3.53
C ILE A 129 -24.80 -5.64 2.12
N ASP A 130 -26.11 -5.60 1.90
CA ASP A 130 -26.66 -5.82 0.57
C ASP A 130 -26.19 -4.74 -0.40
N ARG A 131 -25.56 -5.16 -1.52
CA ARG A 131 -24.97 -4.28 -2.53
C ARG A 131 -25.97 -3.32 -3.16
N ASP A 132 -27.23 -3.74 -3.29
CA ASP A 132 -28.28 -2.93 -3.90
C ASP A 132 -28.92 -1.96 -2.92
N SER A 133 -28.67 -2.12 -1.61
CA SER A 133 -29.11 -1.21 -0.56
C SER A 133 -28.45 0.18 -0.67
N HIS A 134 -29.01 1.14 0.06
CA HIS A 134 -28.42 2.47 0.18
C HIS A 134 -26.99 2.40 0.74
N ASP A 135 -26.79 1.63 1.80
CA ASP A 135 -25.49 1.49 2.46
C ASP A 135 -24.48 0.73 1.58
N GLY A 136 -24.93 -0.26 0.79
CA GLY A 136 -24.08 -0.95 -0.17
C GLY A 136 -23.56 -0.04 -1.27
N LYS A 137 -24.42 0.82 -1.81
CA LYS A 137 -24.03 1.84 -2.80
C LYS A 137 -23.11 2.90 -2.19
N ALA A 138 -23.38 3.32 -0.96
CA ALA A 138 -22.53 4.25 -0.23
C ALA A 138 -21.14 3.64 0.04
N LEU A 139 -21.07 2.38 0.46
CA LEU A 139 -19.83 1.65 0.68
C LEU A 139 -19.01 1.52 -0.61
N GLN A 140 -19.64 1.18 -1.73
CA GLN A 140 -18.98 1.14 -3.04
C GLN A 140 -18.44 2.53 -3.43
N SER A 141 -19.22 3.59 -3.22
CA SER A 141 -18.79 4.98 -3.49
C SER A 141 -17.59 5.39 -2.63
N ILE A 142 -17.55 5.00 -1.36
CA ILE A 142 -16.41 5.23 -0.47
C ILE A 142 -15.16 4.54 -1.02
N LEU A 143 -15.27 3.27 -1.42
CA LEU A 143 -14.17 2.50 -2.00
C LEU A 143 -13.68 3.10 -3.32
N ASP A 144 -14.57 3.56 -4.18
CA ASP A 144 -14.19 4.19 -5.45
C ASP A 144 -13.54 5.57 -5.28
N SER A 145 -13.92 6.30 -4.22
CA SER A 145 -13.34 7.61 -3.87
C SER A 145 -12.14 7.54 -2.93
N TYR A 146 -11.82 6.36 -2.40
CA TYR A 146 -10.66 6.18 -1.52
C TYR A 146 -9.37 6.57 -2.25
N PRO A 147 -8.40 7.26 -1.60
CA PRO A 147 -7.15 7.65 -2.25
C PRO A 147 -6.48 6.46 -2.94
N ARG A 148 -6.27 6.59 -4.24
CA ARG A 148 -5.88 5.44 -5.09
C ARG A 148 -4.53 4.86 -4.71
N ASP A 149 -3.55 5.70 -4.37
CA ASP A 149 -2.24 5.24 -3.90
C ASP A 149 -2.37 4.41 -2.62
N GLU A 150 -3.25 4.82 -1.71
CA GLU A 150 -3.53 4.09 -0.48
C GLU A 150 -4.25 2.77 -0.77
N LEU A 151 -5.24 2.81 -1.64
CA LEU A 151 -6.02 1.63 -2.00
C LEU A 151 -5.15 0.50 -2.59
N PHE A 152 -4.06 0.85 -3.29
CA PHE A 152 -3.09 -0.13 -3.79
C PHE A 152 -2.23 -0.75 -2.68
N GLN A 153 -1.99 -0.05 -1.59
CA GLN A 153 -1.01 -0.43 -0.57
C GLN A 153 -1.65 -1.01 0.70
N ILE A 154 -2.86 -0.53 1.05
CA ILE A 154 -3.55 -0.89 2.28
C ILE A 154 -3.92 -2.38 2.31
N ASP A 155 -3.78 -3.03 3.44
CA ASP A 155 -4.29 -4.38 3.65
C ASP A 155 -5.83 -4.38 3.79
N VAL A 156 -6.43 -5.54 3.53
CA VAL A 156 -7.90 -5.66 3.50
C VAL A 156 -8.53 -5.42 4.87
N ALA A 157 -7.87 -5.81 5.97
CA ALA A 157 -8.42 -5.64 7.30
C ALA A 157 -8.48 -4.15 7.68
N THR A 158 -7.37 -3.43 7.50
CA THR A 158 -7.31 -1.99 7.74
C THR A 158 -8.26 -1.22 6.83
N LEU A 159 -8.35 -1.59 5.54
CA LEU A 159 -9.28 -0.95 4.61
C LEU A 159 -10.74 -1.19 5.03
N TYR A 160 -11.08 -2.40 5.48
CA TYR A 160 -12.40 -2.73 5.98
C TYR A 160 -12.80 -1.83 7.15
N ASP A 161 -11.94 -1.68 8.15
CA ASP A 161 -12.19 -0.84 9.32
C ASP A 161 -12.35 0.64 8.93
N HIS A 162 -11.50 1.12 7.99
CA HIS A 162 -11.57 2.49 7.50
C HIS A 162 -12.89 2.77 6.76
N VAL A 163 -13.27 1.92 5.81
CA VAL A 163 -14.47 2.19 4.98
C VAL A 163 -15.75 2.06 5.78
N LEU A 164 -15.85 1.12 6.75
CA LEU A 164 -17.00 1.06 7.65
C LEU A 164 -17.04 2.26 8.59
N GLY A 165 -15.89 2.69 9.11
CA GLY A 165 -15.81 3.91 9.91
C GLY A 165 -16.23 5.15 9.12
N ILE A 166 -15.83 5.26 7.85
CA ILE A 166 -16.23 6.36 6.96
C ILE A 166 -17.74 6.29 6.65
N LEU A 167 -18.28 5.09 6.43
CA LEU A 167 -19.72 4.90 6.21
C LEU A 167 -20.54 5.43 7.41
N GLN A 168 -20.10 5.15 8.64
CA GLN A 168 -20.74 5.66 9.85
C GLN A 168 -20.68 7.20 9.99
N LEU A 169 -19.71 7.87 9.37
CA LEU A 169 -19.63 9.33 9.39
C LEU A 169 -20.73 10.00 8.56
N GLN A 170 -21.33 9.29 7.59
CA GLN A 170 -22.47 9.80 6.82
C GLN A 170 -23.70 10.03 7.70
N GLU A 171 -23.87 9.18 8.72
CA GLU A 171 -24.96 9.32 9.69
C GLU A 171 -24.65 10.34 10.79
N ARG A 172 -23.37 10.42 11.20
CA ARG A 172 -22.93 11.26 12.32
C ARG A 172 -21.74 12.13 11.90
N ARG A 173 -22.01 13.36 11.55
CA ARG A 173 -20.99 14.35 11.17
C ARG A 173 -20.08 14.68 12.34
N ARG A 174 -18.91 14.06 12.37
CA ARG A 174 -17.87 14.29 13.39
C ARG A 174 -16.51 14.33 12.74
N VAL A 175 -15.52 14.86 13.45
CA VAL A 175 -14.11 14.72 13.07
C VAL A 175 -13.69 13.27 13.30
N ALA A 176 -13.01 12.70 12.31
CA ALA A 176 -12.43 11.36 12.42
C ALA A 176 -11.07 11.30 11.74
N LEU A 177 -10.21 10.44 12.25
CA LEU A 177 -8.87 10.19 11.75
C LEU A 177 -8.74 8.69 11.47
N PHE A 178 -8.33 8.36 10.25
CA PHE A 178 -7.96 7.00 9.84
C PHE A 178 -6.48 7.00 9.46
N VAL A 179 -5.73 6.08 10.03
CA VAL A 179 -4.28 6.03 9.88
C VAL A 179 -3.85 4.69 9.31
N ARG A 180 -3.02 4.72 8.28
CA ARG A 180 -2.29 3.57 7.79
C ARG A 180 -0.79 3.80 7.91
N ARG A 181 -0.09 2.85 8.51
CA ARG A 181 1.37 2.83 8.51
C ARG A 181 1.90 2.14 7.25
N ASP A 182 2.94 2.71 6.66
CA ASP A 182 3.68 2.02 5.61
C ASP A 182 4.23 0.69 6.15
N PRO A 183 4.08 -0.44 5.43
CA PRO A 183 4.62 -1.73 5.88
C PRO A 183 6.13 -1.70 6.17
N VAL A 184 6.87 -0.80 5.52
CA VAL A 184 8.32 -0.60 5.67
C VAL A 184 8.63 0.52 6.69
N GLU A 185 7.60 1.04 7.38
CA GLU A 185 7.69 2.01 8.48
C GLU A 185 8.33 3.36 8.14
N ARG A 186 8.25 3.82 6.88
CA ARG A 186 8.84 5.09 6.42
C ARG A 186 7.91 6.28 6.57
N PHE A 187 6.62 6.05 6.49
CA PHE A 187 5.60 7.08 6.59
C PHE A 187 4.29 6.53 7.15
N ALA A 188 3.43 7.43 7.56
CA ALA A 188 2.04 7.13 7.88
C ALA A 188 1.12 8.00 7.05
N THR A 189 0.08 7.39 6.47
CA THR A 189 -0.97 8.13 5.79
C THR A 189 -2.11 8.41 6.74
N CYS A 190 -2.51 9.66 6.85
CA CYS A 190 -3.57 10.13 7.73
C CYS A 190 -4.73 10.68 6.90
N LEU A 191 -5.88 10.01 6.90
CA LEU A 191 -7.11 10.51 6.32
C LEU A 191 -7.93 11.20 7.41
N VAL A 192 -8.04 12.52 7.32
CA VAL A 192 -8.77 13.32 8.29
C VAL A 192 -10.09 13.77 7.69
N PHE A 193 -11.18 13.32 8.28
CA PHE A 193 -12.54 13.75 7.92
C PHE A 193 -12.98 14.87 8.84
N VAL A 194 -13.42 15.98 8.24
CA VAL A 194 -13.92 17.15 8.97
C VAL A 194 -15.25 17.56 8.35
N PRO A 195 -16.26 17.94 9.15
CA PRO A 195 -17.49 18.52 8.62
C PRO A 195 -17.19 19.73 7.74
N ARG A 196 -17.78 19.78 6.55
CA ARG A 196 -17.47 20.78 5.52
C ARG A 196 -17.58 22.22 6.04
N GLU A 197 -18.57 22.49 6.88
CA GLU A 197 -18.83 23.79 7.47
C GLU A 197 -17.76 24.26 8.47
N ARG A 198 -16.88 23.37 8.92
CA ARG A 198 -15.78 23.64 9.85
C ARG A 198 -14.42 23.65 9.18
N PHE A 199 -14.35 23.29 7.90
CA PHE A 199 -13.08 23.18 7.20
C PHE A 199 -12.67 24.53 6.63
N ASP A 200 -11.49 24.98 7.05
CA ASP A 200 -10.80 26.15 6.51
C ASP A 200 -9.28 25.90 6.46
N ALA A 201 -8.53 26.83 5.89
CA ALA A 201 -7.08 26.74 5.76
C ALA A 201 -6.38 26.69 7.13
N THR A 202 -6.86 27.46 8.10
CA THR A 202 -6.28 27.51 9.46
C THR A 202 -6.43 26.18 10.17
N LEU A 203 -7.60 25.55 10.04
CA LEU A 203 -7.82 24.22 10.60
C LEU A 203 -6.93 23.17 9.91
N SER A 204 -6.75 23.25 8.58
CA SER A 204 -5.86 22.37 7.83
C SER A 204 -4.42 22.47 8.34
N GLU A 205 -3.89 23.67 8.49
CA GLU A 205 -2.54 23.92 9.02
C GLU A 205 -2.40 23.40 10.46
N ARG A 206 -3.41 23.63 11.29
CA ARG A 206 -3.42 23.13 12.67
C ARG A 206 -3.42 21.61 12.74
N ILE A 207 -4.22 20.93 11.88
CA ILE A 207 -4.24 19.48 11.79
C ILE A 207 -2.85 18.98 11.35
N ALA A 208 -2.26 19.57 10.32
CA ALA A 208 -0.92 19.22 9.85
C ALA A 208 0.12 19.36 10.99
N GLY A 209 0.11 20.46 11.74
CA GLY A 209 1.00 20.65 12.88
C GLY A 209 0.81 19.61 13.99
N LEU A 210 -0.44 19.24 14.31
CA LEU A 210 -0.74 18.20 15.30
C LEU A 210 -0.24 16.82 14.85
N LEU A 211 -0.42 16.48 13.56
CA LEU A 211 0.04 15.22 13.01
C LEU A 211 1.57 15.17 12.96
N ALA A 212 2.24 16.25 12.52
CA ALA A 212 3.69 16.35 12.51
C ALA A 212 4.28 16.12 13.92
N ALA A 213 3.70 16.78 14.94
CA ALA A 213 4.13 16.62 16.32
C ALA A 213 3.88 15.20 16.86
N ALA A 214 2.71 14.62 16.57
CA ALA A 214 2.35 13.29 17.05
C ALA A 214 3.21 12.17 16.45
N TRP A 215 3.61 12.33 15.18
CA TRP A 215 4.41 11.34 14.45
C TRP A 215 5.90 11.69 14.40
N GLN A 216 6.31 12.80 14.97
CA GLN A 216 7.69 13.30 14.94
C GLN A 216 8.26 13.35 13.52
N GLY A 217 7.44 13.78 12.55
CA GLY A 217 7.74 13.79 11.14
C GLY A 217 7.27 15.07 10.44
N GLU A 218 7.46 15.10 9.13
CA GLU A 218 7.00 16.18 8.26
C GLU A 218 5.72 15.76 7.55
N VAL A 219 4.81 16.73 7.37
CA VAL A 219 3.59 16.53 6.56
C VAL A 219 3.90 16.97 5.12
N THR A 220 3.65 16.08 4.18
CA THR A 220 3.91 16.28 2.73
C THR A 220 2.61 16.24 1.92
#